data_42aaa34a61abbf1ced1ea8e8e83948d1
#
_entry.id   42aaa34a61abbf1ced1ea8e8e83948d1
#
_cell.length_a   1.000
_cell.length_b   1.000
_cell.length_c   1.000
_cell.angle_alpha   90.00
_cell.angle_beta   90.00
_cell.angle_gamma   90.00
#
_symmetry.space_group_name_H-M   'P 1'
#
loop_
_entity.id
_entity.type
_entity.pdbx_description
1 polymer ?
#
loop_
_entity_poly.entity_id
_entity_poly.type
_entity_poly.pdbx_seq_one_letter_code
_entity_poly.pdbx_strand_id
1 'polypeptide(L)'
;RAMIDALQVLWANSKKYMGPNKPINPTTREILDVKKFDVSKGKNSKYNRRKYTPSEMQSIWTSLIKLSWKYPFQAECLMLMMVSGRRNTEILKIKKDMVYYKGNKDNEFDMDNIIVLPATITKNRENSFITITEPVKFVLDQLNELYKRPELTKYKFIPHMFPSSKYSSKSWLDKDGNISQEFINSRKTRLSYVRDCWELMKDDTGLKNIVPRMLRKTYASMSVTKLKTSAKAKNLTGHRKASTLDIHYDVHNQDEVKGYANEVAETFDFTHRDNT
;
A
#
# COMPACT_ATOMS: atom_id res chain seq x y z
N ARG A 1 7.56 -23.32 6.65
CA ARG A 1 6.88 -23.53 5.36
C ARG A 1 7.85 -23.30 4.20
N ALA A 2 8.55 -22.18 4.14
CA ALA A 2 9.53 -21.91 3.08
C ALA A 2 10.64 -22.99 2.97
N MET A 3 11.09 -23.54 4.09
CA MET A 3 12.06 -24.62 4.09
C MET A 3 11.49 -25.93 3.54
N ILE A 4 10.23 -26.25 3.85
CA ILE A 4 9.56 -27.43 3.30
C ILE A 4 9.34 -27.26 1.79
N ASP A 5 8.93 -26.08 1.35
CA ASP A 5 8.72 -25.76 -0.07
C ASP A 5 10.07 -25.89 -0.83
N ALA A 6 11.18 -25.40 -0.25
CA ALA A 6 12.53 -25.55 -0.82
C ALA A 6 12.97 -27.02 -0.91
N LEU A 7 12.73 -27.82 0.13
CA LEU A 7 13.02 -29.25 0.14
C LEU A 7 12.19 -30.01 -0.90
N GLN A 8 10.92 -29.63 -1.10
CA GLN A 8 10.07 -30.22 -2.14
C GLN A 8 10.58 -29.92 -3.55
N VAL A 9 11.09 -28.68 -3.79
CA VAL A 9 11.71 -28.32 -5.07
C VAL A 9 13.00 -29.10 -5.30
N LEU A 10 13.87 -29.21 -4.30
CA LEU A 10 15.09 -30.00 -4.38
C LEU A 10 14.80 -31.48 -4.67
N TRP A 11 13.81 -32.02 -3.98
CA TRP A 11 13.36 -33.42 -4.22
C TRP A 11 12.81 -33.60 -5.64
N ALA A 12 11.98 -32.68 -6.11
CA ALA A 12 11.44 -32.74 -7.45
C ALA A 12 12.53 -32.70 -8.53
N ASN A 13 13.58 -31.90 -8.32
CA ASN A 13 14.72 -31.81 -9.22
C ASN A 13 15.61 -33.06 -9.14
N SER A 14 15.80 -33.67 -7.98
CA SER A 14 16.60 -34.87 -7.80
C SER A 14 15.99 -36.10 -8.48
N LYS A 15 14.67 -36.11 -8.71
CA LYS A 15 13.97 -37.20 -9.42
C LYS A 15 14.57 -37.53 -10.80
N LYS A 16 15.17 -36.56 -11.45
CA LYS A 16 15.82 -36.74 -12.77
C LYS A 16 17.03 -37.69 -12.72
N TYR A 17 17.62 -37.84 -11.54
CA TYR A 17 18.85 -38.60 -11.31
C TYR A 17 18.61 -39.92 -10.55
N MET A 18 17.36 -40.19 -10.14
CA MET A 18 17.00 -41.38 -9.40
C MET A 18 16.49 -42.48 -10.34
N GLY A 19 17.03 -43.68 -10.21
CA GLY A 19 16.61 -44.89 -10.95
C GLY A 19 15.18 -45.33 -10.62
N PRO A 20 14.76 -46.52 -11.15
CA PRO A 20 13.36 -47.03 -11.03
C PRO A 20 12.90 -47.21 -9.58
N ASN A 21 13.78 -47.51 -8.65
CA ASN A 21 13.47 -47.64 -7.21
C ASN A 21 13.50 -46.28 -6.49
N LYS A 22 12.58 -45.43 -6.81
CA LYS A 22 12.49 -44.10 -6.20
C LYS A 22 12.15 -44.20 -4.71
N PRO A 23 12.98 -43.68 -3.82
CA PRO A 23 12.61 -43.60 -2.40
C PRO A 23 11.39 -42.68 -2.22
N ILE A 24 10.64 -42.93 -1.16
CA ILE A 24 9.48 -42.11 -0.80
C ILE A 24 9.96 -40.69 -0.48
N ASN A 25 9.27 -39.69 -1.00
CA ASN A 25 9.61 -38.28 -0.72
C ASN A 25 9.50 -38.00 0.80
N PRO A 26 10.59 -37.73 1.51
CA PRO A 26 10.54 -37.50 2.95
C PRO A 26 9.80 -36.23 3.35
N THR A 27 9.46 -35.38 2.37
CA THR A 27 8.71 -34.13 2.61
C THR A 27 7.21 -34.28 2.31
N THR A 28 6.70 -35.51 2.06
CA THR A 28 5.27 -35.73 1.94
C THR A 28 4.58 -35.49 3.29
N ARG A 29 3.37 -34.96 3.25
CA ARG A 29 2.59 -34.67 4.46
C ARG A 29 2.30 -35.93 5.30
N GLU A 30 2.30 -37.10 4.66
CA GLU A 30 2.07 -38.40 5.29
C GLU A 30 3.27 -38.83 6.15
N ILE A 31 4.50 -38.49 5.74
CA ILE A 31 5.71 -38.87 6.46
C ILE A 31 6.06 -37.87 7.57
N LEU A 32 5.86 -36.59 7.30
CA LEU A 32 6.27 -35.56 8.25
C LEU A 32 5.29 -35.39 9.43
N ASP A 33 4.12 -36.04 9.40
CA ASP A 33 3.05 -35.79 10.38
C ASP A 33 2.94 -34.30 10.75
N VAL A 34 3.16 -33.46 9.75
CA VAL A 34 3.06 -32.02 9.92
C VAL A 34 1.59 -31.75 10.16
N LYS A 35 1.17 -31.81 11.43
CA LYS A 35 -0.11 -31.22 11.84
C LYS A 35 -0.26 -29.96 11.03
N LYS A 36 -1.31 -29.87 10.21
CA LYS A 36 -1.63 -28.64 9.49
C LYS A 36 -1.49 -27.53 10.51
N PHE A 37 -0.40 -26.80 10.44
CA PHE A 37 -0.28 -25.56 11.19
C PHE A 37 -1.45 -24.74 10.70
N ASP A 38 -2.52 -24.77 11.46
CA ASP A 38 -3.68 -23.94 11.18
C ASP A 38 -3.21 -22.50 11.37
N VAL A 39 -2.66 -21.95 10.29
CA VAL A 39 -2.17 -20.57 10.25
C VAL A 39 -3.29 -19.62 10.67
N SER A 40 -4.54 -20.10 10.66
CA SER A 40 -5.70 -19.37 11.16
C SER A 40 -5.72 -19.30 12.70
N LYS A 41 -5.09 -20.23 13.38
CA LYS A 41 -5.04 -20.29 14.86
C LYS A 41 -3.78 -19.67 15.48
N GLY A 42 -2.82 -19.20 14.67
CA GLY A 42 -1.67 -18.46 15.17
C GLY A 42 -2.09 -17.17 15.90
N LYS A 43 -1.24 -16.67 16.81
CA LYS A 43 -1.46 -15.40 17.55
C LYS A 43 -1.90 -14.24 16.66
N ASN A 44 -1.57 -14.28 15.37
CA ASN A 44 -1.98 -13.30 14.35
C ASN A 44 -3.43 -13.43 13.87
N SER A 45 -4.15 -14.52 14.18
CA SER A 45 -5.53 -14.72 13.71
C SER A 45 -6.51 -13.73 14.35
N LYS A 46 -6.29 -13.34 15.60
CA LYS A 46 -7.11 -12.33 16.29
C LYS A 46 -6.96 -10.96 15.63
N TYR A 47 -5.72 -10.56 15.29
CA TYR A 47 -5.45 -9.28 14.60
C TYR A 47 -5.97 -9.28 13.15
N ASN A 48 -5.95 -10.41 12.47
CA ASN A 48 -6.45 -10.52 11.10
C ASN A 48 -7.96 -10.36 10.97
N ARG A 49 -8.73 -10.50 12.05
CA ARG A 49 -10.20 -10.40 12.04
C ARG A 49 -10.71 -9.02 12.47
N ARG A 50 -9.90 -8.25 13.21
CA ARG A 50 -10.30 -6.93 13.68
C ARG A 50 -10.35 -5.93 12.52
N LYS A 51 -11.32 -5.04 12.57
CA LYS A 51 -11.46 -3.83 11.75
C LYS A 51 -11.44 -2.65 12.70
N TYR A 52 -11.03 -1.50 12.20
CA TYR A 52 -11.18 -0.26 12.96
C TYR A 52 -12.63 0.19 12.94
N THR A 53 -13.07 0.76 14.05
CA THR A 53 -14.30 1.53 14.11
C THR A 53 -14.10 2.90 13.42
N PRO A 54 -15.16 3.61 13.03
CA PRO A 54 -15.02 4.97 12.50
C PRO A 54 -14.28 5.90 13.47
N SER A 55 -14.56 5.84 14.76
CA SER A 55 -13.88 6.65 15.78
C SER A 55 -12.40 6.31 15.92
N GLU A 56 -12.01 5.03 15.84
CA GLU A 56 -10.60 4.63 15.82
C GLU A 56 -9.91 5.14 14.55
N MET A 57 -10.57 5.09 13.41
CA MET A 57 -10.02 5.65 12.16
C MET A 57 -9.81 7.15 12.27
N GLN A 58 -10.78 7.88 12.84
CA GLN A 58 -10.66 9.31 13.09
C GLN A 58 -9.49 9.63 14.04
N SER A 59 -9.36 8.89 15.14
CA SER A 59 -8.25 9.05 16.08
C SER A 59 -6.89 8.81 15.40
N ILE A 60 -6.78 7.76 14.57
CA ILE A 60 -5.57 7.47 13.78
C ILE A 60 -5.27 8.63 12.83
N TRP A 61 -6.27 9.14 12.13
CA TRP A 61 -6.13 10.24 11.19
C TRP A 61 -5.61 11.51 11.87
N THR A 62 -6.26 11.93 12.95
CA THR A 62 -5.85 13.10 13.74
C THR A 62 -4.42 12.94 14.27
N SER A 63 -4.07 11.76 14.78
CA SER A 63 -2.71 11.49 15.24
C SER A 63 -1.69 11.56 14.11
N LEU A 64 -2.00 11.04 12.92
CA LEU A 64 -1.11 11.10 11.76
C LEU A 64 -0.91 12.55 11.28
N ILE A 65 -1.93 13.40 11.31
CA ILE A 65 -1.79 14.83 11.01
C ILE A 65 -0.78 15.48 11.98
N LYS A 66 -0.88 15.21 13.29
CA LYS A 66 0.08 15.71 14.29
C LYS A 66 1.49 15.19 14.03
N LEU A 67 1.62 13.90 13.71
CA LEU A 67 2.90 13.25 13.47
C LEU A 67 3.53 13.61 12.13
N SER A 68 2.78 14.17 11.18
CA SER A 68 3.30 14.59 9.86
C SER A 68 4.38 15.67 9.98
N TRP A 69 4.41 16.42 11.08
CA TRP A 69 5.49 17.34 11.36
C TRP A 69 6.84 16.62 11.57
N LYS A 70 6.85 15.54 12.34
CA LYS A 70 8.04 14.78 12.72
C LYS A 70 8.41 13.67 11.72
N TYR A 71 7.40 13.02 11.15
CA TYR A 71 7.53 11.90 10.22
C TYR A 71 6.75 12.14 8.92
N PRO A 72 7.06 13.20 8.18
CA PRO A 72 6.21 13.68 7.09
C PRO A 72 5.86 12.58 6.09
N PHE A 73 6.86 11.89 5.55
CA PHE A 73 6.61 10.89 4.50
C PHE A 73 5.99 9.59 5.01
N GLN A 74 6.22 9.23 6.28
CA GLN A 74 5.60 8.04 6.87
C GLN A 74 4.13 8.30 7.21
N ALA A 75 3.81 9.47 7.75
CA ALA A 75 2.45 9.86 8.10
C ALA A 75 1.58 9.97 6.83
N GLU A 76 2.05 10.69 5.81
CA GLU A 76 1.32 10.86 4.55
C GLU A 76 1.13 9.51 3.81
N CYS A 77 2.13 8.61 3.87
CA CYS A 77 2.00 7.26 3.33
C CYS A 77 0.87 6.48 4.04
N LEU A 78 0.80 6.56 5.37
CA LEU A 78 -0.24 5.91 6.16
C LEU A 78 -1.62 6.53 5.89
N MET A 79 -1.71 7.86 5.78
CA MET A 79 -2.95 8.54 5.42
C MET A 79 -3.43 8.13 4.02
N LEU A 80 -2.52 8.05 3.03
CA LEU A 80 -2.88 7.57 1.69
C LEU A 80 -3.35 6.10 1.71
N MET A 81 -2.76 5.26 2.56
CA MET A 81 -3.26 3.88 2.77
C MET A 81 -4.67 3.86 3.34
N MET A 82 -4.99 4.76 4.25
CA MET A 82 -6.33 4.86 4.86
C MET A 82 -7.40 5.22 3.84
N VAL A 83 -7.14 6.23 3.01
CA VAL A 83 -8.12 6.80 2.08
C VAL A 83 -8.20 6.08 0.73
N SER A 84 -7.23 5.24 0.40
CA SER A 84 -7.20 4.46 -0.85
C SER A 84 -7.41 2.96 -0.67
N GLY A 85 -7.23 2.44 0.52
CA GLY A 85 -7.30 1.01 0.81
C GLY A 85 -6.24 0.17 0.07
N ARG A 86 -5.21 0.78 -0.52
CA ARG A 86 -4.17 0.07 -1.26
C ARG A 86 -3.16 -0.61 -0.35
N ARG A 87 -2.36 -1.52 -0.91
CA ARG A 87 -1.32 -2.21 -0.13
C ARG A 87 -0.17 -1.26 0.19
N ASN A 88 0.38 -1.34 1.39
CA ASN A 88 1.55 -0.57 1.79
C ASN A 88 2.69 -0.66 0.75
N THR A 89 2.98 -1.87 0.27
CA THR A 89 4.05 -2.07 -0.73
C THR A 89 3.76 -1.44 -2.09
N GLU A 90 2.50 -1.22 -2.44
CA GLU A 90 2.09 -0.51 -3.65
C GLU A 90 2.23 1.00 -3.44
N ILE A 91 1.69 1.52 -2.33
CA ILE A 91 1.79 2.95 -1.96
C ILE A 91 3.25 3.41 -1.88
N LEU A 92 4.11 2.66 -1.21
CA LEU A 92 5.54 2.99 -1.08
C LEU A 92 6.30 3.06 -2.42
N LYS A 93 5.75 2.48 -3.47
CA LYS A 93 6.37 2.47 -4.80
C LYS A 93 5.85 3.55 -5.74
N ILE A 94 4.86 4.32 -5.33
CA ILE A 94 4.30 5.39 -6.15
C ILE A 94 5.37 6.43 -6.42
N LYS A 95 5.46 6.83 -7.68
CA LYS A 95 6.29 7.95 -8.13
C LYS A 95 5.41 9.17 -8.41
N LYS A 96 6.01 10.35 -8.42
CA LYS A 96 5.30 11.62 -8.66
C LYS A 96 4.72 11.71 -10.06
N ASP A 97 5.40 11.12 -11.05
CA ASP A 97 4.98 11.03 -12.45
C ASP A 97 3.78 10.09 -12.69
N MET A 98 3.37 9.34 -11.67
CA MET A 98 2.19 8.48 -11.71
C MET A 98 0.89 9.20 -11.31
N VAL A 99 0.95 10.51 -10.98
CA VAL A 99 -0.20 11.32 -10.58
C VAL A 99 -0.69 12.14 -11.76
N TYR A 100 -1.90 11.92 -12.20
CA TYR A 100 -2.51 12.59 -13.34
C TYR A 100 -3.71 13.42 -12.88
N TYR A 101 -3.62 14.72 -13.08
CA TYR A 101 -4.70 15.66 -12.82
C TYR A 101 -5.48 15.96 -14.12
N LYS A 102 -6.69 16.51 -13.97
CA LYS A 102 -7.51 16.93 -15.10
C LYS A 102 -6.74 17.91 -16.00
N GLY A 103 -6.75 17.63 -17.30
CA GLY A 103 -6.09 18.47 -18.30
C GLY A 103 -4.60 18.17 -18.52
N ASN A 104 -4.05 17.13 -17.91
CA ASN A 104 -2.71 16.67 -18.23
C ASN A 104 -2.71 15.94 -19.58
N LYS A 105 -2.13 16.59 -20.62
CA LYS A 105 -2.13 16.07 -22.00
C LYS A 105 -1.28 14.82 -22.21
N ASP A 106 -0.36 14.53 -21.28
CA ASP A 106 0.53 13.36 -21.35
C ASP A 106 -0.09 12.08 -20.74
N ASN A 107 -1.40 12.11 -20.52
CA ASN A 107 -2.12 11.00 -19.91
C ASN A 107 -2.47 9.93 -20.93
N GLU A 108 -1.62 8.91 -21.04
CA GLU A 108 -1.82 7.74 -21.93
C GLU A 108 -3.12 6.95 -21.63
N PHE A 109 -3.73 7.19 -20.46
CA PHE A 109 -4.88 6.40 -19.99
C PHE A 109 -6.22 7.09 -20.25
N ASP A 110 -6.22 8.28 -20.86
CA ASP A 110 -7.43 9.12 -21.06
C ASP A 110 -8.29 9.25 -19.77
N MET A 111 -7.63 9.33 -18.63
CA MET A 111 -8.22 9.27 -17.31
C MET A 111 -7.75 10.45 -16.47
N ASP A 112 -8.69 11.26 -15.99
CA ASP A 112 -8.41 12.44 -15.16
C ASP A 112 -8.51 12.12 -13.66
N ASN A 113 -7.69 12.81 -12.86
CA ASN A 113 -7.70 12.73 -11.39
C ASN A 113 -7.46 11.31 -10.85
N ILE A 114 -6.35 10.70 -11.28
CA ILE A 114 -5.94 9.37 -10.86
C ILE A 114 -4.46 9.30 -10.47
N ILE A 115 -4.13 8.31 -9.66
CA ILE A 115 -2.76 7.82 -9.47
C ILE A 115 -2.68 6.47 -10.14
N VAL A 116 -1.86 6.34 -11.17
CA VAL A 116 -1.67 5.09 -11.89
C VAL A 116 -0.72 4.17 -11.11
N LEU A 117 -1.09 2.92 -10.96
CA LEU A 117 -0.30 1.87 -10.35
C LEU A 117 0.05 0.84 -11.43
N PRO A 118 1.19 0.97 -12.12
CA PRO A 118 1.60 0.03 -13.17
C PRO A 118 1.71 -1.40 -12.66
N ALA A 119 1.54 -2.37 -13.55
CA ALA A 119 1.66 -3.81 -13.26
C ALA A 119 2.98 -4.18 -12.57
N THR A 120 4.05 -3.43 -12.84
CA THR A 120 5.38 -3.61 -12.24
C THR A 120 5.44 -3.36 -10.74
N ILE A 121 4.56 -2.52 -10.21
CA ILE A 121 4.51 -2.19 -8.78
C ILE A 121 3.39 -2.90 -8.03
N THR A 122 2.36 -3.38 -8.74
CA THR A 122 1.23 -4.08 -8.14
C THR A 122 1.56 -5.54 -7.84
N LYS A 123 0.98 -6.08 -6.77
CA LYS A 123 1.17 -7.49 -6.41
C LYS A 123 0.57 -8.44 -7.44
N ASN A 124 -0.49 -8.03 -8.10
CA ASN A 124 -1.24 -8.86 -9.05
C ASN A 124 -0.66 -8.82 -10.46
N ARG A 125 0.36 -7.96 -10.71
CA ARG A 125 0.95 -7.72 -12.03
C ARG A 125 -0.07 -7.24 -13.08
N GLU A 126 -1.04 -6.48 -12.64
CA GLU A 126 -2.07 -5.83 -13.45
C GLU A 126 -2.02 -4.34 -13.20
N ASN A 127 -2.26 -3.51 -14.22
CA ASN A 127 -2.41 -2.08 -14.04
C ASN A 127 -3.61 -1.80 -13.14
N SER A 128 -3.48 -0.82 -12.29
CA SER A 128 -4.52 -0.40 -11.36
C SER A 128 -4.38 1.09 -11.07
N PHE A 129 -5.36 1.70 -10.45
CA PHE A 129 -5.29 3.13 -10.13
C PHE A 129 -6.00 3.46 -8.82
N ILE A 130 -5.67 4.62 -8.29
CA ILE A 130 -6.34 5.25 -7.15
C ILE A 130 -7.03 6.49 -7.71
N THR A 131 -8.33 6.61 -7.55
CA THR A 131 -9.06 7.84 -7.86
C THR A 131 -8.67 8.93 -6.88
N ILE A 132 -8.37 10.13 -7.37
CA ILE A 132 -8.08 11.29 -6.54
C ILE A 132 -9.42 11.88 -6.07
N THR A 133 -9.92 11.34 -4.96
CA THR A 133 -11.05 11.87 -4.21
C THR A 133 -10.59 13.03 -3.33
N GLU A 134 -11.51 13.79 -2.72
CA GLU A 134 -11.11 14.89 -1.83
C GLU A 134 -10.14 14.47 -0.71
N PRO A 135 -10.32 13.33 0.01
CA PRO A 135 -9.32 12.88 0.99
C PRO A 135 -7.98 12.50 0.38
N VAL A 136 -7.96 11.90 -0.82
CA VAL A 136 -6.70 11.60 -1.51
C VAL A 136 -6.01 12.89 -1.92
N LYS A 137 -6.78 13.86 -2.46
CA LYS A 137 -6.30 15.19 -2.81
C LYS A 137 -5.71 15.89 -1.60
N PHE A 138 -6.38 15.85 -0.46
CA PHE A 138 -5.87 16.41 0.79
C PHE A 138 -4.47 15.87 1.11
N VAL A 139 -4.24 14.55 1.03
CA VAL A 139 -2.92 13.96 1.28
C VAL A 139 -1.88 14.44 0.26
N LEU A 140 -2.25 14.54 -1.02
CA LEU A 140 -1.35 15.03 -2.06
C LEU A 140 -0.99 16.52 -1.84
N ASP A 141 -1.95 17.34 -1.45
CA ASP A 141 -1.73 18.74 -1.13
C ASP A 141 -0.82 18.90 0.10
N GLN A 142 -1.03 18.07 1.14
CA GLN A 142 -0.12 18.04 2.30
C GLN A 142 1.32 17.67 1.88
N LEU A 143 1.51 16.70 1.02
CA LEU A 143 2.83 16.35 0.48
C LEU A 143 3.46 17.53 -0.26
N ASN A 144 2.68 18.25 -1.07
CA ASN A 144 3.16 19.43 -1.78
C ASN A 144 3.58 20.55 -0.82
N GLU A 145 2.82 20.78 0.26
CA GLU A 145 3.19 21.73 1.31
C GLU A 145 4.46 21.29 2.06
N LEU A 146 4.59 19.99 2.34
CA LEU A 146 5.82 19.46 2.96
C LEU A 146 7.06 19.74 2.12
N TYR A 147 6.98 19.61 0.80
CA TYR A 147 8.10 19.90 -0.10
C TYR A 147 8.48 21.40 -0.19
N LYS A 148 7.66 22.32 0.35
CA LYS A 148 7.99 23.74 0.46
C LYS A 148 8.87 24.02 1.68
N ARG A 149 8.93 23.12 2.67
CA ARG A 149 9.77 23.27 3.86
C ARG A 149 11.25 23.20 3.47
N PRO A 150 12.11 24.14 3.96
CA PRO A 150 13.52 24.21 3.58
C PRO A 150 14.26 22.88 3.78
N GLU A 151 14.02 22.19 4.89
CA GLU A 151 14.68 20.94 5.25
C GLU A 151 14.24 19.76 4.37
N LEU A 152 13.07 19.86 3.70
CA LEU A 152 12.50 18.82 2.84
C LEU A 152 12.62 19.14 1.35
N THR A 153 13.00 20.35 0.98
CA THR A 153 13.11 20.79 -0.43
C THR A 153 14.04 19.89 -1.25
N LYS A 154 15.11 19.39 -0.63
CA LYS A 154 16.04 18.43 -1.24
C LYS A 154 15.36 17.16 -1.78
N TYR A 155 14.21 16.75 -1.24
CA TYR A 155 13.46 15.58 -1.68
C TYR A 155 12.58 15.83 -2.90
N LYS A 156 12.45 17.08 -3.38
CA LYS A 156 11.69 17.40 -4.60
C LYS A 156 12.22 16.65 -5.82
N PHE A 157 13.52 16.44 -5.90
CA PHE A 157 14.19 15.79 -7.03
C PHE A 157 14.07 14.26 -7.00
N ILE A 158 13.66 13.70 -5.87
CA ILE A 158 13.44 12.26 -5.77
C ILE A 158 12.13 11.90 -6.48
N PRO A 159 12.14 10.94 -7.44
CA PRO A 159 10.94 10.58 -8.21
C PRO A 159 9.88 9.92 -7.35
N HIS A 160 10.26 9.24 -6.26
CA HIS A 160 9.30 8.59 -5.35
C HIS A 160 8.46 9.61 -4.58
N MET A 161 7.16 9.35 -4.48
CA MET A 161 6.22 10.18 -3.71
C MET A 161 6.56 10.21 -2.22
N PHE A 162 7.08 9.11 -1.69
CA PHE A 162 7.50 8.97 -0.30
C PHE A 162 9.00 8.67 -0.25
N PRO A 163 9.86 9.69 -0.24
CA PRO A 163 11.30 9.49 -0.17
C PRO A 163 11.76 9.02 1.20
N SER A 164 12.92 8.36 1.24
CA SER A 164 13.56 7.94 2.48
C SER A 164 14.32 9.10 3.12
N SER A 165 14.03 9.39 4.38
CA SER A 165 14.77 10.39 5.16
C SER A 165 16.11 9.89 5.72
N LYS A 166 16.43 8.61 5.58
CA LYS A 166 17.62 7.97 6.18
C LYS A 166 18.93 8.24 5.45
N TYR A 167 18.88 8.79 4.25
CA TYR A 167 20.06 9.00 3.45
C TYR A 167 20.55 10.44 3.54
N SER A 168 21.83 10.61 3.90
CA SER A 168 22.49 11.91 3.86
C SER A 168 22.64 12.40 2.43
N SER A 169 22.57 13.70 2.22
CA SER A 169 22.74 14.34 0.91
C SER A 169 24.08 13.97 0.22
N LYS A 170 25.12 13.67 1.00
CA LYS A 170 26.44 13.28 0.45
C LYS A 170 26.41 11.97 -0.36
N SER A 171 25.51 11.03 -0.04
CA SER A 171 25.39 9.76 -0.79
C SER A 171 24.61 9.91 -2.11
N TRP A 172 24.07 11.09 -2.38
CA TRP A 172 23.24 11.35 -3.56
C TRP A 172 23.97 12.06 -4.66
N LEU A 173 25.11 12.65 -4.32
CA LEU A 173 25.90 13.44 -5.26
C LEU A 173 26.94 12.57 -5.94
N ASP A 174 27.09 12.74 -7.25
CA ASP A 174 28.21 12.25 -8.00
C ASP A 174 29.48 13.09 -7.73
N LYS A 175 30.56 12.79 -8.44
CA LYS A 175 31.85 13.50 -8.30
C LYS A 175 31.74 14.98 -8.66
N ASP A 176 30.76 15.35 -9.47
CA ASP A 176 30.53 16.70 -9.97
C ASP A 176 29.51 17.46 -9.14
N GLY A 177 29.02 16.86 -8.05
CA GLY A 177 28.04 17.47 -7.16
C GLY A 177 26.59 17.37 -7.66
N ASN A 178 26.33 16.65 -8.75
CA ASN A 178 24.97 16.41 -9.25
C ASN A 178 24.33 15.20 -8.58
N ILE A 179 23.00 15.15 -8.55
CA ILE A 179 22.28 13.97 -8.04
C ILE A 179 22.53 12.82 -9.02
N SER A 180 23.19 11.76 -8.55
CA SER A 180 23.49 10.57 -9.35
C SER A 180 22.20 9.91 -9.85
N GLN A 181 22.12 9.66 -11.16
CA GLN A 181 20.99 8.99 -11.81
C GLN A 181 20.83 7.54 -11.29
N GLU A 182 21.94 6.88 -10.95
CA GLU A 182 21.94 5.58 -10.31
C GLU A 182 21.24 5.63 -8.94
N PHE A 183 21.51 6.69 -8.17
CA PHE A 183 20.86 6.90 -6.89
C PHE A 183 19.36 7.17 -7.07
N ILE A 184 18.96 8.04 -7.99
CA ILE A 184 17.55 8.37 -8.28
C ILE A 184 16.75 7.10 -8.57
N ASN A 185 17.31 6.18 -9.34
CA ASN A 185 16.66 4.92 -9.71
C ASN A 185 16.77 3.83 -8.63
N SER A 186 17.57 4.06 -7.62
CA SER A 186 17.80 3.10 -6.53
C SER A 186 16.53 2.91 -5.67
N ARG A 187 16.30 1.67 -5.25
CA ARG A 187 15.29 1.37 -4.23
C ARG A 187 15.55 2.06 -2.89
N LYS A 188 16.77 2.56 -2.68
CA LYS A 188 17.19 3.23 -1.44
C LYS A 188 16.57 4.62 -1.29
N THR A 189 16.18 5.26 -2.39
CA THR A 189 15.60 6.62 -2.38
C THR A 189 14.17 6.67 -1.87
N ARG A 190 13.45 5.56 -1.88
CA ARG A 190 12.09 5.48 -1.39
C ARG A 190 12.01 5.06 0.07
N LEU A 191 10.94 5.46 0.73
CA LEU A 191 10.58 4.96 2.04
C LEU A 191 10.41 3.42 2.00
N SER A 192 11.02 2.72 2.96
CA SER A 192 10.97 1.24 3.02
C SER A 192 9.91 0.75 3.98
N TYR A 193 9.58 1.53 5.01
CA TYR A 193 8.66 1.17 6.08
C TYR A 193 8.09 2.41 6.76
N VAL A 194 6.98 2.21 7.43
CA VAL A 194 6.22 3.25 8.15
C VAL A 194 6.18 2.98 9.66
N ARG A 195 7.11 2.14 10.15
CA ARG A 195 7.06 1.59 11.50
C ARG A 195 7.19 2.65 12.57
N ASP A 196 8.13 3.58 12.42
CA ASP A 196 8.43 4.53 13.49
C ASP A 196 7.23 5.45 13.75
N CYS A 197 6.63 5.98 12.68
CA CYS A 197 5.39 6.76 12.76
C CYS A 197 4.21 5.93 13.29
N TRP A 198 4.12 4.66 12.88
CA TRP A 198 3.05 3.77 13.31
C TRP A 198 3.09 3.46 14.81
N GLU A 199 4.27 3.20 15.37
CA GLU A 199 4.40 2.96 16.82
C GLU A 199 4.02 4.22 17.63
N LEU A 200 4.50 5.40 17.23
CA LEU A 200 4.11 6.64 17.90
C LEU A 200 2.62 6.96 17.79
N MET A 201 2.01 6.69 16.64
CA MET A 201 0.57 6.84 16.47
C MET A 201 -0.21 5.90 17.41
N LYS A 202 0.29 4.68 17.64
CA LYS A 202 -0.30 3.76 18.61
C LYS A 202 -0.21 4.30 20.04
N ASP A 203 0.93 4.89 20.39
CA ASP A 203 1.13 5.48 21.70
C ASP A 203 0.20 6.68 21.91
N ASP A 204 0.09 7.58 20.91
CA ASP A 204 -0.76 8.76 20.95
C ASP A 204 -2.26 8.41 21.02
N THR A 205 -2.69 7.36 20.31
CA THR A 205 -4.11 6.94 20.28
C THR A 205 -4.49 5.94 21.37
N GLY A 206 -3.52 5.35 22.06
CA GLY A 206 -3.74 4.25 23.01
C GLY A 206 -4.23 2.94 22.37
N LEU A 207 -4.26 2.84 21.06
CA LEU A 207 -4.76 1.68 20.33
C LEU A 207 -3.75 0.52 20.39
N LYS A 208 -4.15 -0.58 21.00
CA LYS A 208 -3.32 -1.79 21.15
C LYS A 208 -3.66 -2.84 20.10
N ASN A 209 -2.66 -3.66 19.79
CA ASN A 209 -2.85 -4.84 18.91
C ASN A 209 -3.32 -4.48 17.49
N ILE A 210 -2.81 -3.39 16.94
CA ILE A 210 -3.12 -2.90 15.62
C ILE A 210 -1.89 -2.95 14.70
N VAL A 211 -2.12 -3.13 13.39
CA VAL A 211 -1.07 -3.15 12.37
C VAL A 211 -1.53 -2.37 11.12
N PRO A 212 -0.62 -1.75 10.35
CA PRO A 212 -0.98 -0.92 9.18
C PRO A 212 -1.86 -1.66 8.16
N ARG A 213 -1.71 -2.98 8.02
CA ARG A 213 -2.52 -3.80 7.12
C ARG A 213 -4.02 -3.75 7.45
N MET A 214 -4.39 -3.45 8.68
CA MET A 214 -5.78 -3.34 9.10
C MET A 214 -6.47 -2.12 8.47
N LEU A 215 -5.75 -1.04 8.15
CA LEU A 215 -6.28 0.11 7.44
C LEU A 215 -6.94 -0.31 6.13
N ARG A 216 -6.21 -1.06 5.30
CA ARG A 216 -6.73 -1.60 4.04
C ARG A 216 -7.93 -2.53 4.26
N LYS A 217 -7.88 -3.37 5.31
CA LYS A 217 -8.99 -4.29 5.61
C LYS A 217 -10.24 -3.53 6.02
N THR A 218 -10.08 -2.49 6.81
CA THR A 218 -11.18 -1.61 7.23
C THR A 218 -11.78 -0.90 6.03
N TYR A 219 -10.96 -0.27 5.20
CA TYR A 219 -11.41 0.38 3.96
C TYR A 219 -12.18 -0.58 3.05
N ALA A 220 -11.61 -1.77 2.77
CA ALA A 220 -12.27 -2.77 1.94
C ALA A 220 -13.63 -3.22 2.53
N SER A 221 -13.68 -3.41 3.84
CA SER A 221 -14.91 -3.81 4.51
C SER A 221 -16.00 -2.75 4.46
N MET A 222 -15.62 -1.48 4.63
CA MET A 222 -16.52 -0.36 4.52
C MET A 222 -17.03 -0.17 3.10
N SER A 223 -16.11 -0.31 2.12
CA SER A 223 -16.49 -0.28 0.70
C SER A 223 -17.54 -1.33 0.38
N VAL A 224 -17.39 -2.57 0.88
CA VAL A 224 -18.42 -3.62 0.70
C VAL A 224 -19.74 -3.22 1.37
N THR A 225 -19.70 -2.68 2.58
CA THR A 225 -20.91 -2.29 3.31
C THR A 225 -21.65 -1.15 2.60
N LYS A 226 -20.93 -0.13 2.14
CA LYS A 226 -21.51 1.03 1.46
C LYS A 226 -22.02 0.68 0.05
N LEU A 227 -21.23 -0.02 -0.73
CA LEU A 227 -21.55 -0.35 -2.12
C LEU A 227 -22.46 -1.56 -2.26
N LYS A 228 -22.77 -2.26 -1.15
CA LYS A 228 -23.61 -3.47 -1.09
C LYS A 228 -23.17 -4.60 -2.03
N THR A 229 -22.02 -4.45 -2.69
CA THR A 229 -21.46 -5.47 -3.59
C THR A 229 -19.95 -5.60 -3.41
N SER A 230 -19.46 -6.84 -3.34
CA SER A 230 -18.04 -7.14 -3.26
C SER A 230 -17.29 -6.85 -4.57
N ALA A 231 -17.99 -6.91 -5.71
CA ALA A 231 -17.41 -6.64 -7.03
C ALA A 231 -16.98 -5.16 -7.14
N LYS A 232 -17.85 -4.21 -6.76
CA LYS A 232 -17.54 -2.76 -6.77
C LYS A 232 -16.41 -2.44 -5.78
N ALA A 233 -16.49 -2.96 -4.55
CA ALA A 233 -15.47 -2.77 -3.52
C ALA A 233 -14.10 -3.35 -3.94
N LYS A 234 -14.07 -4.43 -4.72
CA LYS A 234 -12.86 -5.02 -5.27
C LYS A 234 -12.12 -4.05 -6.18
N ASN A 235 -12.83 -3.35 -7.04
CA ASN A 235 -12.24 -2.38 -7.97
C ASN A 235 -11.55 -1.22 -7.23
N LEU A 236 -12.20 -0.69 -6.19
CA LEU A 236 -11.61 0.35 -5.34
C LEU A 236 -10.32 -0.11 -4.66
N THR A 237 -10.29 -1.34 -4.16
CA THR A 237 -9.19 -1.82 -3.33
C THR A 237 -8.13 -2.62 -4.09
N GLY A 238 -8.34 -2.92 -5.38
CA GLY A 238 -7.44 -3.74 -6.20
C GLY A 238 -7.28 -5.18 -5.68
N HIS A 239 -8.37 -5.82 -5.25
CA HIS A 239 -8.36 -7.24 -4.89
C HIS A 239 -8.60 -8.12 -6.12
N ARG A 240 -7.83 -9.22 -6.27
CA ARG A 240 -7.90 -10.11 -7.44
C ARG A 240 -9.10 -11.05 -7.41
N LYS A 241 -9.66 -11.38 -6.26
CA LYS A 241 -10.76 -12.35 -6.13
C LYS A 241 -12.08 -11.67 -5.76
N ALA A 242 -12.92 -11.43 -6.72
CA ALA A 242 -14.26 -11.90 -6.72
C ALA A 242 -14.23 -13.11 -7.66
N SER A 243 -14.81 -14.22 -7.26
CA SER A 243 -14.90 -15.41 -8.11
C SER A 243 -15.26 -15.01 -9.53
N THR A 244 -14.34 -15.28 -10.49
CA THR A 244 -14.61 -15.53 -11.91
C THR A 244 -15.74 -14.76 -12.61
N LEU A 245 -16.03 -13.54 -12.28
CA LEU A 245 -16.84 -12.69 -13.13
C LEU A 245 -15.92 -11.76 -13.87
N ASP A 246 -15.90 -11.90 -15.19
CA ASP A 246 -15.20 -11.10 -16.15
C ASP A 246 -15.37 -9.62 -15.84
N ILE A 247 -14.40 -9.08 -15.15
CA ILE A 247 -14.31 -7.65 -15.00
C ILE A 247 -13.29 -7.22 -16.02
N HIS A 248 -13.72 -7.14 -17.26
CA HIS A 248 -13.22 -6.11 -18.12
C HIS A 248 -13.52 -4.81 -17.38
N TYR A 249 -12.48 -4.20 -16.87
CA TYR A 249 -12.55 -2.87 -16.30
C TYR A 249 -12.97 -1.96 -17.46
N ASP A 250 -14.26 -1.70 -17.53
CA ASP A 250 -14.80 -0.81 -18.51
C ASP A 250 -14.35 0.60 -18.13
N VAL A 251 -13.42 1.15 -18.91
CA VAL A 251 -12.84 2.49 -18.72
C VAL A 251 -13.94 3.56 -18.63
N HIS A 252 -15.12 3.26 -19.16
CA HIS A 252 -16.28 4.16 -19.16
C HIS A 252 -16.96 4.33 -17.78
N ASN A 253 -16.51 3.67 -16.72
CA ASN A 253 -17.15 3.70 -15.40
C ASN A 253 -16.36 4.47 -14.34
N GLN A 254 -15.49 5.41 -14.75
CA GLN A 254 -14.67 6.21 -13.83
C GLN A 254 -15.47 7.08 -12.87
N ASP A 255 -16.50 7.74 -13.39
CA ASP A 255 -17.34 8.63 -12.58
C ASP A 255 -18.08 7.83 -11.50
N GLU A 256 -18.50 6.60 -11.81
CA GLU A 256 -19.10 5.68 -10.85
C GLU A 256 -18.10 5.26 -9.77
N VAL A 257 -16.87 4.91 -10.15
CA VAL A 257 -15.80 4.55 -9.20
C VAL A 257 -15.41 5.73 -8.33
N LYS A 258 -15.36 6.94 -8.90
CA LYS A 258 -15.11 8.18 -8.17
C LYS A 258 -16.24 8.47 -7.17
N GLY A 259 -17.49 8.31 -7.59
CA GLY A 259 -18.66 8.43 -6.70
C GLY A 259 -18.57 7.49 -5.51
N TYR A 260 -18.28 6.21 -5.75
CA TYR A 260 -18.12 5.22 -4.68
C TYR A 260 -16.95 5.52 -3.73
N ALA A 261 -15.85 6.03 -4.26
CA ALA A 261 -14.70 6.40 -3.43
C ALA A 261 -15.03 7.61 -2.54
N ASN A 262 -15.77 8.59 -3.05
CA ASN A 262 -16.25 9.73 -2.25
C ASN A 262 -17.23 9.27 -1.16
N GLU A 263 -18.20 8.42 -1.48
CA GLU A 263 -19.14 7.88 -0.48
C GLU A 263 -18.44 7.15 0.67
N VAL A 264 -17.37 6.41 0.37
CA VAL A 264 -16.56 5.75 1.40
C VAL A 264 -15.77 6.77 2.20
N ALA A 265 -15.25 7.81 1.55
CA ALA A 265 -14.48 8.86 2.19
C ALA A 265 -15.35 9.70 3.15
N GLU A 266 -16.55 10.08 2.75
CA GLU A 266 -17.52 10.81 3.59
C GLU A 266 -17.85 10.10 4.91
N THR A 267 -17.71 8.78 4.95
CA THR A 267 -17.99 8.00 6.16
C THR A 267 -17.04 8.34 7.31
N PHE A 268 -15.88 8.93 7.04
CA PHE A 268 -14.85 9.19 8.03
C PHE A 268 -14.56 10.67 8.28
N ASP A 269 -15.09 11.57 7.47
CA ASP A 269 -14.84 13.02 7.58
C ASP A 269 -13.33 13.37 7.76
N PHE A 270 -12.50 12.83 6.86
CA PHE A 270 -11.04 13.00 6.93
C PHE A 270 -10.53 14.40 6.56
N THR A 271 -11.41 15.31 6.20
CA THR A 271 -11.04 16.63 5.67
C THR A 271 -10.98 17.73 6.72
N HIS A 272 -11.60 17.54 7.89
CA HIS A 272 -11.60 18.56 8.93
C HIS A 272 -10.27 18.60 9.70
N ARG A 273 -9.59 19.74 9.61
CA ARG A 273 -8.60 20.15 10.58
C ARG A 273 -9.36 20.85 11.71
N ASP A 274 -9.28 20.32 12.89
CA ASP A 274 -9.49 21.18 14.06
C ASP A 274 -8.40 22.25 13.99
N ASN A 275 -8.84 23.52 13.78
CA ASN A 275 -7.98 24.67 13.85
C ASN A 275 -7.55 24.81 15.34
N THR A 276 -6.53 24.08 15.74
CA THR A 276 -5.85 24.24 17.03
C THR A 276 -4.39 24.62 16.80
#